data_7693fc5cb2935a39ed8e1d64930ff781
#
_entry.id   7693fc5cb2935a39ed8e1d64930ff781
#
_cell.length_a   1.000
_cell.length_b   1.000
_cell.length_c   1.000
_cell.angle_alpha   90.00
_cell.angle_beta   90.00
_cell.angle_gamma   90.00
#
_symmetry.space_group_name_H-M   'P 1'
#
loop_
_entity.id
_entity.type
_entity.pdbx_description
1 polymer ?
#
loop_
_entity_poly.entity_id
_entity_poly.type
_entity_poly.pdbx_seq_one_letter_code
_entity_poly.pdbx_strand_id
1 'polypeptide(L)'
;MRKFLRALLVVMATALPLARAAAQEPARVEVDIVNTASGQRGAPTVKSVRIFSDREIREMLHSGFPARLHYRLELWGASGFFDDLKRQLEWDVIVRYNPLKRRYTATRIEGEKVTALGSFDGLDPIEAELSQATQPALAVPDGHDKYYYNLVLDVQMISVSDLDEVERWLKGDLGPAVHGAKNPGTAIGQGAKIFITKLLGGQDKHYEARSKVFRPR
;
A
#
# COMPACT_ATOMS: atom_id res chain seq x y z
N MET A 1 54.09 13.74 65.70
CA MET A 1 52.69 14.26 65.53
C MET A 1 52.36 14.11 64.05
N ARG A 2 51.58 13.08 63.67
CA ARG A 2 51.31 12.71 62.25
C ARG A 2 49.90 13.14 61.91
N LYS A 3 49.77 14.07 60.98
CA LYS A 3 48.49 14.51 60.40
C LYS A 3 48.11 13.61 59.26
N PHE A 4 47.03 12.82 59.45
CA PHE A 4 46.43 12.01 58.37
C PHE A 4 45.54 12.91 57.52
N LEU A 5 45.92 13.11 56.23
CA LEU A 5 45.14 13.77 55.22
C LEU A 5 44.26 12.71 54.55
N ARG A 6 42.95 12.70 54.87
CA ARG A 6 41.98 11.83 54.16
C ARG A 6 41.53 12.52 52.87
N ALA A 7 41.99 12.02 51.75
CA ALA A 7 41.49 12.39 50.43
C ALA A 7 40.13 11.70 50.19
N LEU A 8 39.07 12.50 50.11
CA LEU A 8 37.71 12.09 49.76
C LEU A 8 37.61 12.05 48.23
N LEU A 9 37.59 10.89 47.64
CA LEU A 9 37.45 10.69 46.19
C LEU A 9 35.97 10.64 45.89
N VAL A 10 35.40 11.76 45.37
CA VAL A 10 34.02 11.83 44.90
C VAL A 10 33.98 11.26 43.50
N VAL A 11 33.47 10.05 43.38
CA VAL A 11 33.15 9.43 42.10
C VAL A 11 31.80 9.99 41.60
N MET A 12 31.90 10.93 40.68
CA MET A 12 30.72 11.52 40.01
C MET A 12 30.31 10.55 38.90
N ALA A 13 29.38 9.66 39.18
CA ALA A 13 28.77 8.78 38.18
C ALA A 13 27.87 9.62 37.26
N THR A 14 28.38 10.00 36.09
CA THR A 14 27.59 10.61 35.02
C THR A 14 26.69 9.53 34.41
N ALA A 15 25.43 9.49 34.86
CA ALA A 15 24.38 8.74 34.18
C ALA A 15 24.11 9.37 32.81
N LEU A 16 24.74 8.84 31.75
CA LEU A 16 24.34 9.13 30.38
C LEU A 16 22.91 8.57 30.17
N PRO A 17 21.92 9.40 29.80
CA PRO A 17 20.65 8.87 29.37
C PRO A 17 20.89 8.06 28.09
N LEU A 18 20.73 6.75 28.14
CA LEU A 18 20.55 5.92 26.95
C LEU A 18 19.28 6.41 26.27
N ALA A 19 19.43 7.35 25.34
CA ALA A 19 18.39 7.68 24.38
C ALA A 19 18.11 6.38 23.60
N ARG A 20 17.06 5.70 23.98
CA ARG A 20 16.51 4.58 23.21
C ARG A 20 16.13 5.18 21.86
N ALA A 21 16.98 4.98 20.85
CA ALA A 21 16.59 5.26 19.48
C ALA A 21 15.31 4.45 19.26
N ALA A 22 14.17 5.13 19.18
CA ALA A 22 12.92 4.50 18.82
C ALA A 22 13.15 3.90 17.44
N ALA A 23 13.31 2.57 17.39
CA ALA A 23 13.43 1.86 16.14
C ALA A 23 12.21 2.24 15.32
N GLN A 24 12.42 2.94 14.20
CA GLN A 24 11.33 3.32 13.32
C GLN A 24 10.69 2.03 12.81
N GLU A 25 9.38 1.90 13.04
CA GLU A 25 8.64 0.75 12.51
C GLU A 25 8.84 0.62 11.00
N PRO A 26 9.04 -0.61 10.49
CA PRO A 26 9.23 -0.81 9.05
C PRO A 26 7.94 -0.50 8.28
N ALA A 27 8.09 -0.22 6.98
CA ALA A 27 6.97 -0.14 6.06
C ALA A 27 6.25 -1.50 5.99
N ARG A 28 4.92 -1.48 6.02
CA ARG A 28 4.11 -2.69 5.97
C ARG A 28 2.69 -2.43 5.51
N VAL A 29 1.98 -3.48 5.15
CA VAL A 29 0.53 -3.50 5.01
C VAL A 29 -0.08 -4.31 6.17
N GLU A 30 -1.33 -4.01 6.50
CA GLU A 30 -2.08 -4.72 7.53
C GLU A 30 -3.48 -5.06 6.99
N VAL A 31 -3.94 -6.27 7.30
CA VAL A 31 -5.30 -6.74 7.01
C VAL A 31 -5.90 -7.38 8.24
N ASP A 32 -7.03 -6.86 8.66
CA ASP A 32 -7.81 -7.34 9.80
C ASP A 32 -9.23 -7.68 9.38
N ILE A 33 -9.95 -8.36 10.25
CA ILE A 33 -11.33 -8.79 10.05
C ILE A 33 -12.21 -8.01 11.01
N VAL A 34 -13.23 -7.36 10.47
CA VAL A 34 -14.21 -6.63 11.26
C VAL A 34 -15.61 -7.19 11.03
N ASN A 35 -16.43 -7.08 12.07
CA ASN A 35 -17.87 -7.32 11.95
C ASN A 35 -18.52 -5.96 11.79
N THR A 36 -19.12 -5.73 10.63
CA THR A 36 -19.76 -4.44 10.35
C THR A 36 -21.09 -4.30 11.10
N ALA A 37 -21.46 -3.06 11.41
CA ALA A 37 -22.76 -2.75 12.02
C ALA A 37 -23.94 -3.17 11.12
N SER A 38 -23.73 -3.30 9.80
CA SER A 38 -24.71 -3.78 8.82
C SER A 38 -24.90 -5.30 8.84
N GLY A 39 -24.27 -6.02 9.77
CA GLY A 39 -24.42 -7.48 9.91
C GLY A 39 -23.53 -8.31 8.99
N GLN A 40 -22.72 -7.69 8.13
CA GLN A 40 -21.73 -8.41 7.33
C GLN A 40 -20.60 -8.84 8.26
N ARG A 41 -20.47 -10.14 8.48
CA ARG A 41 -19.43 -10.74 9.30
C ARG A 41 -18.24 -11.11 8.45
N GLY A 42 -17.05 -10.85 9.00
CA GLY A 42 -15.82 -11.19 8.31
C GLY A 42 -15.42 -10.22 7.22
N ALA A 43 -15.87 -8.96 7.25
CA ALA A 43 -15.44 -7.95 6.28
C ALA A 43 -13.94 -7.62 6.47
N PRO A 44 -13.17 -7.45 5.38
CA PRO A 44 -11.77 -7.07 5.50
C PRO A 44 -11.63 -5.59 5.86
N THR A 45 -10.64 -5.28 6.68
CA THR A 45 -10.13 -3.92 6.88
C THR A 45 -8.67 -3.90 6.51
N VAL A 46 -8.28 -2.97 5.64
CA VAL A 46 -6.92 -2.85 5.14
C VAL A 46 -6.35 -1.48 5.40
N LYS A 47 -5.05 -1.40 5.66
CA LYS A 47 -4.29 -0.15 5.74
C LYS A 47 -2.84 -0.37 5.34
N SER A 48 -2.17 0.70 4.96
CA SER A 48 -0.75 0.72 4.64
C SER A 48 -0.04 1.65 5.61
N VAL A 49 1.10 1.21 6.12
CA VAL A 49 1.83 1.93 7.16
C VAL A 49 3.25 2.18 6.70
N ARG A 50 3.66 3.46 6.67
CA ARG A 50 5.02 3.91 6.39
C ARG A 50 5.59 3.49 5.02
N ILE A 51 4.74 3.40 4.00
CA ILE A 51 5.13 3.01 2.63
C ILE A 51 6.15 4.00 2.04
N PHE A 52 5.98 5.30 2.33
CA PHE A 52 6.90 6.35 1.91
C PHE A 52 8.03 6.64 2.92
N SER A 53 8.30 5.75 3.88
CA SER A 53 9.48 5.86 4.76
C SER A 53 10.78 5.53 4.05
N ASP A 54 10.73 4.82 2.93
CA ASP A 54 11.89 4.52 2.09
C ASP A 54 12.40 5.80 1.41
N ARG A 55 13.67 6.10 1.64
CA ARG A 55 14.31 7.31 1.13
C ARG A 55 14.38 7.34 -0.40
N GLU A 56 14.64 6.21 -1.03
CA GLU A 56 14.75 6.08 -2.48
C GLU A 56 13.42 6.37 -3.16
N ILE A 57 12.31 5.81 -2.64
CA ILE A 57 10.95 6.10 -3.13
C ILE A 57 10.66 7.61 -3.01
N ARG A 58 11.01 8.23 -1.88
CA ARG A 58 10.81 9.68 -1.67
C ARG A 58 11.59 10.53 -2.66
N GLU A 59 12.87 10.21 -2.88
CA GLU A 59 13.75 10.92 -3.81
C GLU A 59 13.25 10.78 -5.25
N MET A 60 12.85 9.60 -5.69
CA MET A 60 12.31 9.38 -7.02
C MET A 60 11.00 10.13 -7.23
N LEU A 61 10.07 10.07 -6.28
CA LEU A 61 8.81 10.84 -6.33
C LEU A 61 9.09 12.33 -6.42
N HIS A 62 9.99 12.86 -5.60
CA HIS A 62 10.36 14.29 -5.61
C HIS A 62 11.04 14.70 -6.93
N SER A 63 11.74 13.80 -7.58
CA SER A 63 12.33 13.98 -8.91
C SER A 63 11.30 13.92 -10.05
N GLY A 64 10.02 13.67 -9.73
CA GLY A 64 8.91 13.66 -10.68
C GLY A 64 8.53 12.28 -11.23
N PHE A 65 9.20 11.20 -10.79
CA PHE A 65 8.78 9.85 -11.14
C PHE A 65 7.53 9.47 -10.34
N PRO A 66 6.42 9.09 -10.99
CA PRO A 66 5.25 8.64 -10.26
C PRO A 66 5.49 7.28 -9.57
N ALA A 67 4.86 7.09 -8.41
CA ALA A 67 4.77 5.78 -7.77
C ALA A 67 3.39 5.18 -8.03
N ARG A 68 3.38 3.91 -8.40
CA ARG A 68 2.20 3.05 -8.42
C ARG A 68 2.24 2.13 -7.21
N LEU A 69 1.19 2.16 -6.42
CA LEU A 69 0.93 1.25 -5.33
C LEU A 69 -0.15 0.28 -5.81
N HIS A 70 0.24 -0.93 -6.18
CA HIS A 70 -0.69 -1.97 -6.65
C HIS A 70 -1.09 -2.87 -5.49
N TYR A 71 -2.35 -2.81 -5.12
CA TYR A 71 -2.95 -3.62 -4.07
C TYR A 71 -3.70 -4.81 -4.65
N ARG A 72 -3.52 -5.98 -4.05
CA ARG A 72 -4.31 -7.17 -4.29
C ARG A 72 -4.77 -7.76 -2.97
N LEU A 73 -6.07 -7.74 -2.75
CA LEU A 73 -6.72 -8.38 -1.61
C LEU A 73 -7.34 -9.68 -2.07
N GLU A 74 -6.91 -10.78 -1.47
CA GLU A 74 -7.32 -12.13 -1.80
C GLU A 74 -8.10 -12.74 -0.63
N LEU A 75 -9.19 -13.44 -0.91
CA LEU A 75 -9.90 -14.28 0.04
C LEU A 75 -9.60 -15.74 -0.28
N TRP A 76 -9.00 -16.43 0.68
CA TRP A 76 -8.62 -17.83 0.56
C TRP A 76 -9.47 -18.71 1.45
N GLY A 77 -9.88 -19.87 0.93
CA GLY A 77 -10.48 -20.94 1.70
C GLY A 77 -9.41 -21.75 2.42
N ALA A 78 -9.49 -21.86 3.74
CA ALA A 78 -8.54 -22.61 4.58
C ALA A 78 -9.04 -24.04 4.78
N SER A 79 -8.74 -24.94 3.82
CA SER A 79 -9.24 -26.33 3.85
C SER A 79 -8.36 -27.31 4.61
N GLY A 80 -7.16 -26.89 5.02
CA GLY A 80 -6.22 -27.69 5.83
C GLY A 80 -5.19 -28.49 5.03
N PHE A 81 -5.47 -28.93 3.81
CA PHE A 81 -4.49 -29.58 2.94
C PHE A 81 -4.02 -28.68 1.81
N PHE A 82 -4.94 -27.98 1.15
CA PHE A 82 -4.64 -27.01 0.11
C PHE A 82 -5.57 -25.82 0.28
N ASP A 83 -4.99 -24.65 0.45
CA ASP A 83 -5.75 -23.41 0.45
C ASP A 83 -6.13 -23.07 -0.99
N ASP A 84 -7.35 -22.61 -1.22
CA ASP A 84 -7.84 -22.26 -2.54
C ASP A 84 -8.32 -20.79 -2.59
N LEU A 85 -7.93 -20.10 -3.66
CA LEU A 85 -8.35 -18.72 -3.90
C LEU A 85 -9.84 -18.69 -4.26
N LYS A 86 -10.62 -18.03 -3.43
CA LYS A 86 -12.08 -17.89 -3.62
C LYS A 86 -12.44 -16.62 -4.38
N ARG A 87 -11.84 -15.50 -4.00
CA ARG A 87 -12.10 -14.19 -4.59
C ARG A 87 -10.86 -13.31 -4.50
N GLN A 88 -10.78 -12.33 -5.38
CA GLN A 88 -9.77 -11.27 -5.29
C GLN A 88 -10.35 -9.92 -5.70
N LEU A 89 -9.75 -8.87 -5.19
CA LEU A 89 -10.01 -7.47 -5.53
C LEU A 89 -8.68 -6.78 -5.72
N GLU A 90 -8.53 -6.02 -6.81
CA GLU A 90 -7.32 -5.28 -7.12
C GLU A 90 -7.67 -3.80 -7.28
N TRP A 91 -6.76 -2.93 -6.81
CA TRP A 91 -6.81 -1.50 -7.07
C TRP A 91 -5.41 -0.91 -7.06
N ASP A 92 -5.27 0.21 -7.71
CA ASP A 92 -4.04 0.98 -7.75
C ASP A 92 -4.20 2.31 -7.02
N VAL A 93 -3.12 2.79 -6.41
CA VAL A 93 -2.98 4.19 -6.02
C VAL A 93 -1.78 4.77 -6.75
N ILE A 94 -2.02 5.79 -7.57
CA ILE A 94 -0.96 6.51 -8.27
C ILE A 94 -0.65 7.78 -7.51
N VAL A 95 0.61 7.93 -7.10
CA VAL A 95 1.12 9.14 -6.45
C VAL A 95 2.07 9.85 -7.39
N ARG A 96 1.84 11.17 -7.61
CA ARG A 96 2.64 12.01 -8.52
C ARG A 96 3.02 13.31 -7.85
N TYR A 97 4.23 13.78 -8.10
CA TYR A 97 4.66 15.12 -7.74
C TYR A 97 4.51 16.08 -8.91
N ASN A 98 3.91 17.24 -8.69
CA ASN A 98 3.85 18.33 -9.66
C ASN A 98 4.84 19.42 -9.24
N PRO A 99 5.99 19.58 -9.94
CA PRO A 99 7.02 20.52 -9.55
C PRO A 99 6.59 21.99 -9.71
N LEU A 100 5.70 22.29 -10.65
CA LEU A 100 5.19 23.64 -10.87
C LEU A 100 4.30 24.12 -9.71
N LYS A 101 3.45 23.21 -9.22
CA LYS A 101 2.55 23.49 -8.09
C LYS A 101 3.19 23.14 -6.74
N ARG A 102 4.34 22.47 -6.72
CA ARG A 102 5.02 21.91 -5.54
C ARG A 102 4.08 21.07 -4.67
N ARG A 103 3.22 20.28 -5.32
CA ARG A 103 2.23 19.46 -4.66
C ARG A 103 2.25 18.03 -5.18
N TYR A 104 1.92 17.12 -4.30
CA TYR A 104 1.66 15.73 -4.64
C TYR A 104 0.17 15.55 -4.92
N THR A 105 -0.16 14.66 -5.83
CA THR A 105 -1.53 14.19 -6.07
C THR A 105 -1.58 12.69 -5.89
N ALA A 106 -2.67 12.19 -5.29
CA ALA A 106 -2.92 10.77 -5.18
C ALA A 106 -4.28 10.45 -5.81
N THR A 107 -4.31 9.38 -6.59
CA THR A 107 -5.50 8.92 -7.32
C THR A 107 -5.64 7.41 -7.13
N ARG A 108 -6.83 6.95 -6.70
CA ARG A 108 -7.20 5.54 -6.62
C ARG A 108 -7.90 5.11 -7.89
N ILE A 109 -7.55 3.92 -8.37
CA ILE A 109 -8.10 3.30 -9.56
C ILE A 109 -8.56 1.89 -9.19
N GLU A 110 -9.84 1.60 -9.41
CA GLU A 110 -10.43 0.30 -9.13
C GLU A 110 -11.32 -0.10 -10.31
N GLY A 111 -10.84 -1.02 -11.14
CA GLY A 111 -11.42 -1.31 -12.43
C GLY A 111 -11.46 -0.07 -13.33
N GLU A 112 -12.65 0.37 -13.71
CA GLU A 112 -12.87 1.58 -14.51
C GLU A 112 -13.07 2.85 -13.65
N LYS A 113 -13.19 2.70 -12.35
CA LYS A 113 -13.46 3.82 -11.44
C LYS A 113 -12.16 4.51 -11.05
N VAL A 114 -12.05 5.78 -11.40
CA VAL A 114 -10.97 6.68 -11.01
C VAL A 114 -11.46 7.65 -9.95
N THR A 115 -10.79 7.69 -8.79
CA THR A 115 -11.16 8.54 -7.66
C THR A 115 -9.95 9.35 -7.21
N ALA A 116 -10.02 10.68 -7.26
CA ALA A 116 -9.00 11.53 -6.70
C ALA A 116 -9.04 11.45 -5.18
N LEU A 117 -7.94 11.06 -4.55
CA LEU A 117 -7.79 11.07 -3.09
C LEU A 117 -7.45 12.47 -2.57
N GLY A 118 -6.78 13.29 -3.40
CA GLY A 118 -6.51 14.67 -3.05
C GLY A 118 -5.23 15.23 -3.64
N SER A 119 -4.93 16.47 -3.23
CA SER A 119 -3.68 17.16 -3.51
C SER A 119 -3.04 17.58 -2.18
N PHE A 120 -1.77 17.23 -1.99
CA PHE A 120 -1.08 17.26 -0.70
C PHE A 120 0.21 18.07 -0.80
N ASP A 121 0.60 18.73 0.29
CA ASP A 121 1.83 19.53 0.34
C ASP A 121 3.10 18.68 0.56
N GLY A 122 2.93 17.39 0.91
CA GLY A 122 4.02 16.45 1.17
C GLY A 122 3.57 15.00 1.12
N LEU A 123 4.49 14.08 1.34
CA LEU A 123 4.21 12.63 1.38
C LEU A 123 3.60 12.19 2.73
N ASP A 124 3.90 12.89 3.82
CA ASP A 124 3.38 12.52 5.15
C ASP A 124 1.84 12.62 5.24
N PRO A 125 1.15 13.64 4.66
CA PRO A 125 -0.30 13.64 4.55
C PRO A 125 -0.86 12.49 3.69
N ILE A 126 -0.17 12.07 2.62
CA ILE A 126 -0.57 10.90 1.82
C ILE A 126 -0.40 9.62 2.63
N GLU A 127 0.71 9.50 3.34
CA GLU A 127 0.95 8.38 4.25
C GLU A 127 -0.16 8.27 5.31
N ALA A 128 -0.59 9.41 5.89
CA ALA A 128 -1.69 9.46 6.83
C ALA A 128 -3.00 8.99 6.21
N GLU A 129 -3.30 9.37 4.96
CA GLU A 129 -4.48 8.90 4.22
C GLU A 129 -4.43 7.39 3.97
N LEU A 130 -3.30 6.85 3.50
CA LEU A 130 -3.12 5.42 3.25
C LEU A 130 -3.10 4.58 4.53
N SER A 131 -2.80 5.19 5.67
CA SER A 131 -2.80 4.54 6.99
C SER A 131 -4.19 4.48 7.61
N GLN A 132 -5.17 5.17 7.04
CA GLN A 132 -6.56 5.03 7.48
C GLN A 132 -7.08 3.65 7.09
N ALA A 133 -7.77 3.01 8.04
CA ALA A 133 -8.39 1.72 7.80
C ALA A 133 -9.54 1.85 6.79
N THR A 134 -9.44 1.16 5.67
CA THR A 134 -10.49 1.11 4.65
C THR A 134 -11.13 -0.28 4.59
N GLN A 135 -12.38 -0.36 4.15
CA GLN A 135 -13.12 -1.62 4.00
C GLN A 135 -13.40 -1.87 2.51
N PRO A 136 -12.51 -2.62 1.81
CA PRO A 136 -12.77 -3.01 0.44
C PRO A 136 -13.99 -3.93 0.33
N ALA A 137 -14.77 -3.75 -0.75
CA ALA A 137 -16.00 -4.51 -0.98
C ALA A 137 -15.70 -5.91 -1.54
N LEU A 138 -15.10 -6.78 -0.72
CA LEU A 138 -14.86 -8.17 -1.06
C LEU A 138 -15.82 -9.06 -0.27
N ALA A 139 -16.87 -9.55 -0.94
CA ALA A 139 -17.89 -10.38 -0.30
C ALA A 139 -17.33 -11.75 0.08
N VAL A 140 -17.64 -12.20 1.31
CA VAL A 140 -17.34 -13.55 1.75
C VAL A 140 -18.46 -14.48 1.27
N PRO A 141 -18.16 -15.68 0.73
CA PRO A 141 -19.18 -16.65 0.39
C PRO A 141 -19.95 -17.10 1.64
N ASP A 142 -21.26 -17.33 1.47
CA ASP A 142 -22.07 -17.93 2.52
C ASP A 142 -21.60 -19.36 2.80
N GLY A 143 -21.61 -19.76 4.07
CA GLY A 143 -21.26 -21.12 4.47
C GLY A 143 -20.55 -21.21 5.80
N HIS A 144 -20.12 -22.43 6.14
CA HIS A 144 -19.42 -22.77 7.38
C HIS A 144 -17.91 -22.96 7.21
N ASP A 145 -17.37 -22.70 6.02
CA ASP A 145 -15.96 -22.86 5.71
C ASP A 145 -15.09 -21.86 6.47
N LYS A 146 -13.82 -22.17 6.57
CA LYS A 146 -12.82 -21.29 7.14
C LYS A 146 -12.18 -20.47 6.01
N TYR A 147 -11.96 -19.19 6.27
CA TYR A 147 -11.34 -18.27 5.33
C TYR A 147 -10.25 -17.45 6.01
N TYR A 148 -9.38 -16.86 5.21
CA TYR A 148 -8.49 -15.78 5.59
C TYR A 148 -8.28 -14.83 4.42
N TYR A 149 -7.90 -13.60 4.73
CA TYR A 149 -7.47 -12.63 3.73
C TYR A 149 -5.96 -12.61 3.60
N ASN A 150 -5.48 -12.41 2.38
CA ASN A 150 -4.11 -12.10 2.07
C ASN A 150 -4.09 -10.74 1.36
N LEU A 151 -3.35 -9.77 1.88
CA LEU A 151 -3.17 -8.45 1.29
C LEU A 151 -1.75 -8.34 0.77
N VAL A 152 -1.62 -8.10 -0.52
CA VAL A 152 -0.34 -7.87 -1.21
C VAL A 152 -0.31 -6.41 -1.68
N LEU A 153 0.81 -5.75 -1.51
CA LEU A 153 1.11 -4.44 -2.06
C LEU A 153 2.45 -4.48 -2.78
N ASP A 154 2.43 -4.18 -4.05
CA ASP A 154 3.61 -3.94 -4.88
C ASP A 154 3.75 -2.44 -5.14
N VAL A 155 4.89 -1.85 -4.77
CA VAL A 155 5.21 -0.43 -5.01
C VAL A 155 6.19 -0.35 -6.15
N GLN A 156 5.82 0.34 -7.22
CA GLN A 156 6.58 0.45 -8.46
C GLN A 156 6.77 1.93 -8.83
N MET A 157 7.97 2.28 -9.24
CA MET A 157 8.23 3.61 -9.80
C MET A 157 8.00 3.57 -11.31
N ILE A 158 7.15 4.46 -11.80
CA ILE A 158 6.77 4.53 -13.22
C ILE A 158 7.79 5.38 -13.96
N SER A 159 8.30 4.89 -15.10
CA SER A 159 9.21 5.67 -15.95
C SER A 159 8.50 6.85 -16.60
N VAL A 160 9.26 7.90 -16.97
CA VAL A 160 8.69 9.09 -17.64
C VAL A 160 8.09 8.72 -18.99
N SER A 161 8.65 7.75 -19.71
CA SER A 161 8.12 7.26 -20.99
C SER A 161 6.73 6.62 -20.85
N ASP A 162 6.45 6.03 -19.69
CA ASP A 162 5.18 5.35 -19.42
C ASP A 162 4.14 6.34 -18.84
N LEU A 163 4.60 7.53 -18.42
CA LEU A 163 3.74 8.55 -17.84
C LEU A 163 2.70 9.08 -18.85
N ASP A 164 3.10 9.31 -20.10
CA ASP A 164 2.20 9.78 -21.15
C ASP A 164 1.08 8.76 -21.43
N GLU A 165 1.36 7.48 -21.26
CA GLU A 165 0.38 6.42 -21.40
C GLU A 165 -0.57 6.35 -20.19
N VAL A 166 -0.05 6.53 -18.96
CA VAL A 166 -0.86 6.68 -17.74
C VAL A 166 -1.75 7.92 -17.83
N GLU A 167 -1.25 9.05 -18.33
CA GLU A 167 -2.06 10.26 -18.48
C GLU A 167 -3.19 10.12 -19.49
N ARG A 168 -2.92 9.48 -20.62
CA ARG A 168 -3.96 9.18 -21.62
C ARG A 168 -5.03 8.29 -21.04
N TRP A 169 -4.63 7.27 -20.30
CA TRP A 169 -5.56 6.37 -19.64
C TRP A 169 -6.41 7.06 -18.57
N LEU A 170 -5.81 7.90 -17.72
CA LEU A 170 -6.51 8.69 -16.70
C LEU A 170 -7.49 9.72 -17.30
N LYS A 171 -7.25 10.18 -18.51
CA LYS A 171 -8.13 11.09 -19.26
C LYS A 171 -9.24 10.36 -20.01
N GLY A 172 -9.30 9.01 -19.96
CA GLY A 172 -10.26 8.19 -20.69
C GLY A 172 -9.98 8.07 -22.18
N ASP A 173 -8.82 8.54 -22.65
CA ASP A 173 -8.40 8.43 -24.03
C ASP A 173 -7.80 7.04 -24.29
N LEU A 174 -8.68 6.06 -24.43
CA LEU A 174 -8.36 4.65 -24.66
C LEU A 174 -8.02 4.39 -26.14
N GLY A 175 -7.35 5.34 -26.77
CA GLY A 175 -6.91 5.24 -28.16
C GLY A 175 -6.11 3.98 -28.44
N PRO A 176 -5.79 3.69 -29.63
CA PRO A 176 -5.86 2.53 -30.53
C PRO A 176 -5.22 1.19 -30.11
N ALA A 177 -4.91 0.96 -28.86
CA ALA A 177 -4.43 -0.36 -28.38
C ALA A 177 -5.50 -1.47 -28.46
N VAL A 178 -6.72 -1.16 -28.85
CA VAL A 178 -7.89 -2.06 -28.87
C VAL A 178 -8.29 -2.49 -30.31
N HIS A 179 -7.39 -2.45 -31.25
CA HIS A 179 -7.66 -3.01 -32.57
C HIS A 179 -7.62 -4.56 -32.49
N GLY A 180 -8.78 -5.17 -32.20
CA GLY A 180 -8.95 -6.62 -32.29
C GLY A 180 -9.90 -7.27 -31.29
N ALA A 181 -10.39 -6.59 -30.27
CA ALA A 181 -11.30 -7.20 -29.28
C ALA A 181 -12.78 -6.97 -29.64
N LYS A 182 -13.53 -8.06 -29.83
CA LYS A 182 -14.95 -8.03 -30.21
C LYS A 182 -15.92 -7.57 -29.10
N ASN A 183 -15.41 -7.33 -27.87
CA ASN A 183 -16.21 -6.86 -26.72
C ASN A 183 -15.49 -5.73 -25.98
N PRO A 184 -16.01 -4.49 -25.96
CA PRO A 184 -15.37 -3.33 -25.32
C PRO A 184 -15.09 -3.53 -23.81
N GLY A 185 -15.99 -4.16 -23.07
CA GLY A 185 -15.86 -4.36 -21.62
C GLY A 185 -14.72 -5.32 -21.21
N THR A 186 -14.43 -6.34 -22.03
CA THR A 186 -13.31 -7.26 -21.77
C THR A 186 -11.97 -6.70 -22.26
N ALA A 187 -12.00 -5.82 -23.26
CA ALA A 187 -10.81 -5.17 -23.82
C ALA A 187 -10.19 -4.14 -22.85
N ILE A 188 -11.02 -3.41 -22.12
CA ILE A 188 -10.57 -2.45 -21.11
C ILE A 188 -9.87 -3.17 -19.95
N GLY A 189 -10.46 -4.26 -19.43
CA GLY A 189 -9.85 -5.07 -18.37
C GLY A 189 -8.55 -5.76 -18.79
N GLN A 190 -8.45 -6.21 -20.05
CA GLN A 190 -7.24 -6.83 -20.60
C GLN A 190 -6.17 -5.78 -20.95
N GLY A 191 -6.55 -4.62 -21.46
CA GLY A 191 -5.64 -3.52 -21.76
C GLY A 191 -4.97 -2.99 -20.50
N ALA A 192 -5.71 -2.80 -19.41
CA ALA A 192 -5.17 -2.45 -18.11
C ALA A 192 -4.21 -3.53 -17.58
N LYS A 193 -4.56 -4.81 -17.68
CA LYS A 193 -3.67 -5.92 -17.29
C LYS A 193 -2.38 -5.98 -18.10
N ILE A 194 -2.44 -5.80 -19.43
CA ILE A 194 -1.26 -5.83 -20.30
C ILE A 194 -0.35 -4.64 -20.03
N PHE A 195 -0.92 -3.46 -19.80
CA PHE A 195 -0.19 -2.27 -19.44
C PHE A 195 0.57 -2.44 -18.12
N ILE A 196 -0.10 -2.96 -17.12
CA ILE A 196 0.44 -3.25 -15.78
C ILE A 196 1.62 -4.22 -15.82
N THR A 197 1.56 -5.25 -16.68
CA THR A 197 2.62 -6.28 -16.80
C THR A 197 3.86 -5.78 -17.53
N LYS A 198 3.76 -4.70 -18.33
CA LYS A 198 4.84 -4.18 -19.17
C LYS A 198 5.72 -3.11 -18.49
N LEU A 199 5.27 -2.60 -17.33
CA LEU A 199 5.96 -1.57 -16.54
C LEU A 199 7.07 -2.11 -15.62
N LEU A 200 7.48 -3.37 -15.76
CA LEU A 200 8.43 -4.05 -14.90
C LEU A 200 9.89 -3.67 -15.26
N GLY A 201 10.35 -2.56 -14.74
CA GLY A 201 11.74 -2.09 -14.94
C GLY A 201 12.31 -1.24 -13.81
N GLY A 202 11.60 -1.11 -12.68
CA GLY A 202 12.03 -0.31 -11.51
C GLY A 202 12.31 -1.17 -10.28
N GLN A 203 12.87 -0.56 -9.24
CA GLN A 203 13.01 -1.21 -7.93
C GLN A 203 11.62 -1.41 -7.32
N ASP A 204 11.14 -2.65 -7.36
CA ASP A 204 9.85 -3.02 -6.80
C ASP A 204 10.00 -3.31 -5.30
N LYS A 205 9.16 -2.73 -4.47
CA LYS A 205 9.02 -3.12 -3.07
C LYS A 205 7.74 -3.94 -2.92
N HIS A 206 7.87 -5.07 -2.28
CA HIS A 206 6.78 -6.02 -2.05
C HIS A 206 6.46 -6.11 -0.56
N TYR A 207 5.19 -5.98 -0.22
CA TYR A 207 4.69 -6.12 1.14
C TYR A 207 3.50 -7.08 1.14
N GLU A 208 3.45 -7.93 2.15
CA GLU A 208 2.39 -8.92 2.27
C GLU A 208 1.93 -9.02 3.73
N ALA A 209 0.63 -9.19 3.94
CA ALA A 209 0.03 -9.43 5.24
C ALA A 209 -1.12 -10.43 5.13
N ARG A 210 -1.22 -11.30 6.13
CA ARG A 210 -2.28 -12.30 6.22
C ARG A 210 -3.12 -12.06 7.47
N SER A 211 -4.44 -12.11 7.34
CA SER A 211 -5.37 -12.03 8.46
C SER A 211 -5.38 -13.32 9.28
N LYS A 212 -6.02 -13.28 10.44
CA LYS A 212 -6.40 -14.50 11.15
C LYS A 212 -7.42 -15.30 10.34
N VAL A 213 -7.45 -16.62 10.55
CA VAL A 213 -8.49 -17.49 9.98
C VAL A 213 -9.82 -17.21 10.69
N PHE A 214 -10.90 -17.08 9.93
CA PHE A 214 -12.25 -16.81 10.44
C PHE A 214 -13.30 -17.72 9.79
N ARG A 215 -14.49 -17.71 10.37
CA ARG A 215 -15.70 -18.32 9.79
C ARG A 215 -16.77 -17.24 9.68
N PRO A 216 -17.33 -16.99 8.49
CA PRO A 216 -18.55 -16.19 8.37
C PRO A 216 -19.68 -16.97 9.04
N ARG A 217 -20.42 -16.32 9.91
CA ARG A 217 -21.63 -16.89 10.52
C ARG A 217 -22.83 -16.09 10.11
#